data_79194da99a845e19b35871c921be0d55
#
_entry.id   79194da99a845e19b35871c921be0d55
#
_cell.length_a   1.000
_cell.length_b   1.000
_cell.length_c   1.000
_cell.angle_alpha   90.00
_cell.angle_beta   90.00
_cell.angle_gamma   90.00
#
_symmetry.space_group_name_H-M   'P 1'
#
loop_
_entity.id
_entity.type
_entity.pdbx_description
1 polymer ?
#
loop_
_entity_poly.entity_id
_entity_poly.type
_entity_poly.pdbx_seq_one_letter_code
_entity_poly.pdbx_strand_id
1 'polypeptide(L)'
;MEKSYTIVYQGDIGQGLREKNINNYMVLNDKLVVVYTNEDFDPTILDDIEQVSIWKKASPMSSLIKIGDGVVNGETVTNASGTSYIENNPYIAVDGRGTLIAIIDSGIDYLHPDFINEDGTSKIVSIWDQEGTTNPPPKGAIFGSEFTREDINRAIAEDNGNLTKDNIGTGTIAAGIAAGRGELNPLYKGVAPKSELVVVKLKQYEGTYMQGRINYLNTDFLAAIKYVCDVSQNLNVLTIINLTIGERSRSVILTNFLETFDYLQSSGVVIVSGAGNEGDTNIHYEGNAMLVTSPYADVILEVGEQKNLLITICANGPGRGDVSVISPSGELSYNVQYAPDEEAFSGNFNLENSKYTIQIFYPWLFSGNEEVEILIEDIKPGIWTLRLYLEFETSGEFDMYLPNGNLIPNNTRFLDPNSFATITLYASTENVITVGAFNDKTDSMWIGSSKGSVRTKISLKPDIVAPGVDIISTYNNGSYIKSTGTGVSSSLTAGILALILEYIGQQEVYQRKLLFTNVLKTYLMLGATKNSIYTFPNDSQGFGVLN
;
A
#
# COMPACT_ATOMS: atom_id res chain seq x y z
N MET A 1 1.44 -0.13 23.45
CA MET A 1 1.60 0.37 22.05
C MET A 1 0.64 1.53 21.84
N GLU A 2 1.05 2.59 21.17
CA GLU A 2 0.10 3.63 20.78
C GLU A 2 -0.93 3.02 19.82
N LYS A 3 -2.20 3.34 20.05
CA LYS A 3 -3.28 3.02 19.11
C LYS A 3 -3.53 4.23 18.24
N SER A 4 -3.94 4.02 17.00
CA SER A 4 -4.34 5.12 16.12
C SER A 4 -5.62 4.78 15.37
N TYR A 5 -6.35 5.84 15.02
CA TYR A 5 -7.66 5.74 14.38
C TYR A 5 -7.76 6.74 13.25
N THR A 6 -8.26 6.31 12.10
CA THR A 6 -8.67 7.20 11.01
C THR A 6 -10.14 7.55 11.21
N ILE A 7 -10.45 8.83 11.16
CA ILE A 7 -11.80 9.36 11.39
C ILE A 7 -12.23 10.12 10.14
N VAL A 8 -13.41 9.79 9.63
CA VAL A 8 -14.13 10.62 8.64
C VAL A 8 -14.99 11.61 9.39
N TYR A 9 -14.89 12.89 9.06
CA TYR A 9 -15.57 13.95 9.80
C TYR A 9 -16.19 15.01 8.88
N GLN A 10 -17.03 15.86 9.49
CA GLN A 10 -17.61 17.05 8.88
C GLN A 10 -17.55 18.23 9.86
N GLY A 11 -17.27 19.43 9.38
CA GLY A 11 -17.20 20.63 10.21
C GLY A 11 -15.87 20.81 10.97
N ASP A 12 -15.88 21.45 12.13
CA ASP A 12 -14.67 21.71 12.96
C ASP A 12 -14.40 20.54 13.91
N ILE A 13 -13.71 19.55 13.41
CA ILE A 13 -13.31 18.36 14.19
C ILE A 13 -12.39 18.72 15.37
N GLY A 14 -11.55 19.76 15.21
CA GLY A 14 -10.60 20.14 16.26
C GLY A 14 -11.27 20.59 17.55
N GLN A 15 -12.46 21.21 17.48
CA GLN A 15 -13.25 21.55 18.66
C GLN A 15 -13.77 20.27 19.35
N GLY A 16 -14.43 19.38 18.61
CA GLY A 16 -14.99 18.13 19.15
C GLY A 16 -13.94 17.25 19.84
N LEU A 17 -12.77 17.09 19.20
CA LEU A 17 -11.67 16.31 19.80
C LEU A 17 -11.15 16.94 21.11
N ARG A 18 -10.98 18.27 21.17
CA ARG A 18 -10.54 18.97 22.39
C ARG A 18 -11.55 18.85 23.52
N GLU A 19 -12.85 18.91 23.25
CA GLU A 19 -13.90 18.73 24.26
C GLU A 19 -13.87 17.35 24.91
N LYS A 20 -13.37 16.33 24.18
CA LYS A 20 -13.12 14.97 24.69
C LYS A 20 -11.68 14.75 25.20
N ASN A 21 -10.88 15.81 25.34
CA ASN A 21 -9.46 15.77 25.76
C ASN A 21 -8.55 14.96 24.80
N ILE A 22 -8.90 14.84 23.53
CA ILE A 22 -8.08 14.20 22.50
C ILE A 22 -7.23 15.29 21.84
N ASN A 23 -5.94 15.36 22.22
CA ASN A 23 -5.03 16.41 21.77
C ASN A 23 -4.01 15.95 20.72
N ASN A 24 -3.78 14.65 20.60
CA ASN A 24 -2.82 14.07 19.65
C ASN A 24 -3.56 13.67 18.37
N TYR A 25 -3.71 14.60 17.44
CA TYR A 25 -4.36 14.35 16.17
C TYR A 25 -3.69 15.13 15.03
N MET A 26 -3.83 14.62 13.82
CA MET A 26 -3.40 15.25 12.57
C MET A 26 -4.58 15.36 11.62
N VAL A 27 -4.93 16.58 11.23
CA VAL A 27 -5.91 16.82 10.17
C VAL A 27 -5.21 16.58 8.82
N LEU A 28 -5.68 15.59 8.06
CA LEU A 28 -5.10 15.22 6.78
C LEU A 28 -5.68 16.06 5.63
N ASN A 29 -6.99 16.25 5.64
CA ASN A 29 -7.73 17.09 4.69
C ASN A 29 -9.08 17.50 5.31
N ASP A 30 -10.01 18.03 4.53
CA ASP A 30 -11.33 18.49 4.97
C ASP A 30 -12.31 17.36 5.36
N LYS A 31 -11.91 16.10 5.20
CA LYS A 31 -12.74 14.91 5.44
C LYS A 31 -12.09 13.91 6.39
N LEU A 32 -10.76 13.93 6.52
CA LEU A 32 -10.01 12.95 7.29
C LEU A 32 -9.14 13.59 8.37
N VAL A 33 -9.19 12.98 9.54
CA VAL A 33 -8.26 13.23 10.65
C VAL A 33 -7.76 11.88 11.20
N VAL A 34 -6.52 11.84 11.63
CA VAL A 34 -5.95 10.71 12.35
C VAL A 34 -5.74 11.11 13.81
N VAL A 35 -6.17 10.24 14.72
CA VAL A 35 -6.01 10.40 16.17
C VAL A 35 -5.02 9.34 16.67
N TYR A 36 -4.08 9.76 17.53
CA TYR A 36 -3.09 8.89 18.17
C TYR A 36 -3.36 8.85 19.66
N THR A 37 -3.47 7.64 20.24
CA THR A 37 -3.91 7.45 21.63
C THR A 37 -3.02 6.43 22.35
N ASN A 38 -3.18 6.34 23.67
CA ASN A 38 -2.55 5.29 24.47
C ASN A 38 -3.31 3.94 24.33
N GLU A 39 -2.77 2.89 24.94
CA GLU A 39 -3.36 1.54 24.89
C GLU A 39 -4.75 1.45 25.56
N ASP A 40 -4.98 2.24 26.60
CA ASP A 40 -6.19 2.19 27.42
C ASP A 40 -7.34 3.03 26.83
N PHE A 41 -7.13 3.66 25.69
CA PHE A 41 -8.14 4.52 25.07
C PHE A 41 -9.36 3.70 24.64
N ASP A 42 -10.53 4.16 25.05
CA ASP A 42 -11.82 3.62 24.63
C ASP A 42 -12.27 4.37 23.37
N PRO A 43 -12.28 3.74 22.20
CA PRO A 43 -12.62 4.41 20.95
C PRO A 43 -14.10 4.80 20.85
N THR A 44 -15.01 4.22 21.66
CA THR A 44 -16.44 4.58 21.65
C THR A 44 -16.68 6.05 22.04
N ILE A 45 -15.70 6.70 22.70
CA ILE A 45 -15.73 8.14 22.95
C ILE A 45 -15.82 8.95 21.65
N LEU A 46 -15.32 8.40 20.53
CA LEU A 46 -15.37 9.05 19.22
C LEU A 46 -16.81 9.17 18.68
N ASP A 47 -17.69 8.24 19.05
CA ASP A 47 -19.11 8.24 18.63
C ASP A 47 -19.91 9.37 19.27
N ASP A 48 -19.45 9.87 20.42
CA ASP A 48 -20.05 11.02 21.09
C ASP A 48 -19.65 12.38 20.49
N ILE A 49 -18.82 12.42 19.45
CA ILE A 49 -18.36 13.65 18.79
C ILE A 49 -19.25 13.93 17.58
N GLU A 50 -20.06 14.98 17.63
CA GLU A 50 -21.04 15.33 16.59
C GLU A 50 -20.44 15.40 15.17
N GLN A 51 -19.17 15.81 15.06
CA GLN A 51 -18.46 15.95 13.78
C GLN A 51 -17.97 14.63 13.21
N VAL A 52 -17.90 13.56 14.01
CA VAL A 52 -17.44 12.23 13.56
C VAL A 52 -18.56 11.52 12.81
N SER A 53 -18.28 11.10 11.58
CA SER A 53 -19.21 10.31 10.78
C SER A 53 -18.93 8.81 10.93
N ILE A 54 -17.66 8.42 10.98
CA ILE A 54 -17.20 7.04 11.20
C ILE A 54 -15.73 7.06 11.61
N TRP A 55 -15.29 6.07 12.35
CA TRP A 55 -13.89 5.86 12.68
C TRP A 55 -13.48 4.41 12.44
N LYS A 56 -12.19 4.21 12.13
CA LYS A 56 -11.59 2.87 12.01
C LYS A 56 -10.25 2.84 12.73
N LYS A 57 -10.00 1.74 13.43
CA LYS A 57 -8.68 1.43 13.98
C LYS A 57 -7.67 1.23 12.85
N ALA A 58 -6.42 1.64 13.08
CA ALA A 58 -5.34 1.48 12.13
C ALA A 58 -5.17 0.01 11.69
N SER A 59 -4.98 -0.18 10.39
CA SER A 59 -4.71 -1.48 9.76
C SER A 59 -3.24 -1.65 9.43
N PRO A 60 -2.67 -2.85 9.61
CA PRO A 60 -1.29 -3.14 9.22
C PRO A 60 -1.11 -3.18 7.70
N MET A 61 0.00 -2.62 7.24
CA MET A 61 0.49 -2.61 5.87
C MET A 61 1.85 -3.31 5.78
N SER A 62 2.22 -3.79 4.61
CA SER A 62 3.49 -4.47 4.39
C SER A 62 4.17 -4.05 3.10
N SER A 63 5.50 -4.25 3.02
CA SER A 63 6.26 -3.96 1.81
C SER A 63 5.87 -4.88 0.65
N LEU A 64 5.80 -4.30 -0.54
CA LEU A 64 5.60 -4.99 -1.83
C LEU A 64 6.93 -5.31 -2.53
N ILE A 65 8.05 -5.19 -1.82
CA ILE A 65 9.40 -5.50 -2.29
C ILE A 65 9.95 -6.64 -1.43
N LYS A 66 10.38 -7.71 -2.09
CA LYS A 66 11.12 -8.84 -1.49
C LYS A 66 12.60 -8.66 -1.83
N ILE A 67 13.45 -8.58 -0.83
CA ILE A 67 14.91 -8.47 -0.97
C ILE A 67 15.46 -9.85 -1.30
N GLY A 68 16.29 -9.95 -2.33
CA GLY A 68 16.97 -11.18 -2.75
C GLY A 68 18.39 -11.29 -2.22
N ASP A 69 19.15 -12.22 -2.77
CA ASP A 69 20.53 -12.51 -2.37
C ASP A 69 21.54 -11.95 -3.40
N GLY A 70 22.25 -10.87 -3.08
CA GLY A 70 23.28 -10.28 -3.93
C GLY A 70 22.76 -9.83 -5.31
N VAL A 71 23.65 -9.78 -6.30
CA VAL A 71 23.34 -9.30 -7.67
C VAL A 71 23.43 -10.39 -8.76
N VAL A 72 23.90 -11.59 -8.41
CA VAL A 72 24.14 -12.67 -9.38
C VAL A 72 22.81 -13.10 -10.03
N ASN A 73 22.82 -13.22 -11.37
CA ASN A 73 21.65 -13.51 -12.19
C ASN A 73 20.53 -12.46 -12.08
N GLY A 74 20.82 -11.27 -11.54
CA GLY A 74 19.88 -10.15 -11.56
C GLY A 74 19.76 -9.52 -12.95
N GLU A 75 18.68 -8.75 -13.17
CA GLU A 75 18.47 -7.94 -14.38
C GLU A 75 18.67 -6.47 -14.06
N THR A 76 19.22 -5.72 -15.02
CA THR A 76 19.42 -4.28 -14.86
C THR A 76 18.11 -3.53 -15.10
N VAL A 77 17.91 -2.42 -14.39
CA VAL A 77 16.72 -1.58 -14.55
C VAL A 77 16.56 -1.09 -15.98
N THR A 78 17.65 -0.64 -16.61
CA THR A 78 17.63 -0.06 -17.96
C THR A 78 17.29 -1.08 -19.04
N ASN A 79 17.72 -2.34 -18.90
CA ASN A 79 17.32 -3.40 -19.82
C ASN A 79 15.85 -3.80 -19.59
N ALA A 80 15.49 -4.06 -18.35
CA ALA A 80 14.15 -4.48 -17.98
C ALA A 80 13.08 -3.44 -18.38
N SER A 81 13.38 -2.15 -18.28
CA SER A 81 12.48 -1.05 -18.65
C SER A 81 12.51 -0.66 -20.12
N GLY A 82 13.44 -1.20 -20.91
CA GLY A 82 13.66 -0.75 -22.28
C GLY A 82 14.25 0.67 -22.41
N THR A 83 14.60 1.35 -21.31
CA THR A 83 15.11 2.73 -21.33
C THR A 83 16.48 2.86 -21.98
N SER A 84 17.24 1.77 -22.10
CA SER A 84 18.47 1.72 -22.90
C SER A 84 18.27 2.15 -24.36
N TYR A 85 17.09 1.93 -24.94
CA TYR A 85 16.75 2.41 -26.30
C TYR A 85 16.51 3.92 -26.34
N ILE A 86 15.93 4.49 -25.27
CA ILE A 86 15.68 5.93 -25.16
C ILE A 86 16.99 6.69 -24.98
N GLU A 87 17.88 6.22 -24.13
CA GLU A 87 19.19 6.83 -23.88
C GLU A 87 20.07 6.93 -25.13
N ASN A 88 19.95 5.98 -26.02
CA ASN A 88 20.70 5.94 -27.28
C ASN A 88 19.96 6.67 -28.43
N ASN A 89 18.80 7.27 -28.18
CA ASN A 89 18.03 7.96 -29.20
C ASN A 89 18.40 9.45 -29.24
N PRO A 90 19.03 9.96 -30.29
CA PRO A 90 19.45 11.37 -30.36
C PRO A 90 18.29 12.36 -30.44
N TYR A 91 17.07 11.90 -30.69
CA TYR A 91 15.87 12.73 -30.81
C TYR A 91 15.02 12.80 -29.54
N ILE A 92 15.35 11.97 -28.53
CA ILE A 92 14.63 11.93 -27.25
C ILE A 92 15.65 12.14 -26.13
N ALA A 93 15.65 13.34 -25.54
CA ALA A 93 16.58 13.70 -24.47
C ALA A 93 15.79 13.86 -23.15
N VAL A 94 15.50 12.73 -22.49
CA VAL A 94 14.80 12.71 -21.21
C VAL A 94 15.59 11.87 -20.21
N ASP A 95 15.70 12.37 -18.96
CA ASP A 95 16.42 11.74 -17.87
C ASP A 95 15.73 11.95 -16.49
N GLY A 96 14.50 12.49 -16.49
CA GLY A 96 13.68 12.74 -15.31
C GLY A 96 13.77 14.17 -14.76
N ARG A 97 14.45 15.10 -15.44
CA ARG A 97 14.60 16.48 -14.98
C ARG A 97 13.26 17.19 -14.81
N GLY A 98 13.16 17.99 -13.73
CA GLY A 98 11.96 18.76 -13.42
C GLY A 98 10.81 17.89 -12.90
N THR A 99 11.11 16.66 -12.48
CA THR A 99 10.14 15.77 -11.82
C THR A 99 10.58 15.39 -10.42
N LEU A 100 9.60 15.13 -9.55
CA LEU A 100 9.77 14.68 -8.17
C LEU A 100 9.16 13.29 -8.04
N ILE A 101 9.92 12.34 -7.52
CA ILE A 101 9.40 11.00 -7.18
C ILE A 101 9.33 10.87 -5.66
N ALA A 102 8.15 10.60 -5.15
CA ALA A 102 7.92 10.35 -3.73
C ALA A 102 8.06 8.87 -3.42
N ILE A 103 8.86 8.54 -2.41
CA ILE A 103 9.06 7.20 -1.87
C ILE A 103 8.52 7.18 -0.44
N ILE A 104 7.48 6.39 -0.22
CA ILE A 104 6.86 6.17 1.10
C ILE A 104 7.11 4.71 1.47
N ASP A 105 8.17 4.46 2.27
CA ASP A 105 8.66 3.10 2.55
C ASP A 105 9.48 3.05 3.85
N SER A 106 10.45 2.14 3.95
CA SER A 106 11.33 1.92 5.12
C SER A 106 12.36 3.03 5.36
N GLY A 107 12.51 3.99 4.45
CA GLY A 107 13.50 5.07 4.50
C GLY A 107 14.37 5.11 3.26
N ILE A 108 15.57 5.67 3.39
CA ILE A 108 16.58 5.73 2.33
C ILE A 108 17.99 5.81 2.93
N ASP A 109 18.96 5.15 2.30
CA ASP A 109 20.38 5.39 2.50
C ASP A 109 20.80 6.65 1.73
N TYR A 110 20.63 7.81 2.35
CA TYR A 110 20.87 9.11 1.70
C TYR A 110 22.35 9.39 1.40
N LEU A 111 23.28 8.62 1.99
CA LEU A 111 24.71 8.67 1.68
C LEU A 111 25.10 7.77 0.50
N HIS A 112 24.18 6.94 -0.01
CA HIS A 112 24.46 6.14 -1.20
C HIS A 112 24.82 7.06 -2.38
N PRO A 113 25.98 6.85 -3.06
CA PRO A 113 26.46 7.76 -4.12
C PRO A 113 25.47 8.00 -5.26
N ASP A 114 24.54 7.06 -5.51
CA ASP A 114 23.50 7.18 -6.52
C ASP A 114 22.45 8.27 -6.20
N PHE A 115 22.40 8.73 -4.95
CA PHE A 115 21.49 9.80 -4.52
C PHE A 115 22.19 11.14 -4.28
N ILE A 116 23.48 11.24 -4.65
CA ILE A 116 24.28 12.45 -4.58
C ILE A 116 24.54 12.95 -6.00
N ASN A 117 24.27 14.23 -6.28
CA ASN A 117 24.50 14.85 -7.58
C ASN A 117 26.01 15.01 -7.86
N GLU A 118 26.36 15.27 -9.12
CA GLU A 118 27.75 15.49 -9.55
C GLU A 118 28.44 16.66 -8.83
N ASP A 119 27.66 17.66 -8.37
CA ASP A 119 28.13 18.82 -7.60
C ASP A 119 28.24 18.54 -6.09
N GLY A 120 27.98 17.31 -5.65
CA GLY A 120 28.01 16.91 -4.26
C GLY A 120 26.72 17.22 -3.47
N THR A 121 25.70 17.78 -4.10
CA THR A 121 24.42 18.04 -3.45
C THR A 121 23.51 16.82 -3.48
N SER A 122 22.52 16.77 -2.56
CA SER A 122 21.54 15.69 -2.52
C SER A 122 20.50 15.80 -3.64
N LYS A 123 20.12 14.69 -4.24
CA LYS A 123 18.92 14.57 -5.05
C LYS A 123 17.63 14.60 -4.21
N ILE A 124 17.74 14.36 -2.91
CA ILE A 124 16.60 14.28 -1.99
C ILE A 124 16.27 15.71 -1.53
N VAL A 125 15.04 16.13 -1.79
CA VAL A 125 14.55 17.47 -1.41
C VAL A 125 14.21 17.55 0.07
N SER A 126 13.65 16.48 0.62
CA SER A 126 13.41 16.35 2.06
C SER A 126 13.17 14.88 2.46
N ILE A 127 13.39 14.59 3.74
CA ILE A 127 13.08 13.30 4.38
C ILE A 127 12.22 13.57 5.61
N TRP A 128 11.09 12.90 5.73
CA TRP A 128 10.37 12.78 6.99
C TRP A 128 10.62 11.40 7.59
N ASP A 129 11.43 11.33 8.63
CA ASP A 129 11.59 10.12 9.45
C ASP A 129 10.53 10.13 10.56
N GLN A 130 9.52 9.29 10.43
CA GLN A 130 8.42 9.20 11.39
C GLN A 130 8.84 8.63 12.75
N GLU A 131 10.02 8.00 12.84
CA GLU A 131 10.61 7.52 14.10
C GLU A 131 11.63 8.52 14.69
N GLY A 132 12.01 9.54 13.90
CA GLY A 132 13.02 10.52 14.28
C GLY A 132 12.59 11.40 15.45
N THR A 133 13.57 11.81 16.27
CA THR A 133 13.36 12.69 17.44
C THR A 133 14.36 13.83 17.51
N THR A 134 15.19 14.00 16.47
CA THR A 134 16.29 14.98 16.47
C THR A 134 15.91 16.34 15.94
N ASN A 135 15.05 16.40 14.93
CA ASN A 135 14.52 17.61 14.33
C ASN A 135 13.01 17.74 14.61
N PRO A 136 12.44 18.94 14.50
CA PRO A 136 10.99 19.11 14.55
C PRO A 136 10.29 18.29 13.46
N PRO A 137 9.04 17.84 13.72
CA PRO A 137 8.23 17.22 12.69
C PRO A 137 7.85 18.22 11.59
N PRO A 138 7.42 17.74 10.40
CA PRO A 138 6.86 18.60 9.38
C PRO A 138 5.68 19.43 9.87
N LYS A 139 5.42 20.55 9.23
CA LYS A 139 4.30 21.43 9.59
C LYS A 139 2.98 20.65 9.57
N GLY A 140 2.28 20.66 10.70
CA GLY A 140 0.99 19.96 10.88
C GLY A 140 1.12 18.51 11.31
N ALA A 141 2.32 17.95 11.35
CA ALA A 141 2.60 16.66 11.97
C ALA A 141 2.89 16.82 13.47
N ILE A 142 2.65 15.75 14.24
CA ILE A 142 2.82 15.73 15.71
C ILE A 142 3.97 14.84 16.16
N PHE A 143 4.66 14.13 15.23
CA PHE A 143 5.76 13.22 15.51
C PHE A 143 6.77 13.18 14.35
N GLY A 144 7.91 12.53 14.61
CA GLY A 144 8.97 12.35 13.65
C GLY A 144 9.91 13.54 13.56
N SER A 145 10.86 13.46 12.64
CA SER A 145 11.83 14.53 12.31
C SER A 145 11.82 14.80 10.82
N GLU A 146 11.72 16.07 10.42
CA GLU A 146 11.93 16.49 9.05
C GLU A 146 13.38 16.92 8.84
N PHE A 147 13.98 16.44 7.74
CA PHE A 147 15.30 16.87 7.27
C PHE A 147 15.17 17.52 5.92
N THR A 148 15.56 18.79 5.83
CA THR A 148 15.58 19.56 4.59
C THR A 148 16.76 19.16 3.71
N ARG A 149 16.77 19.62 2.44
CA ARG A 149 17.93 19.43 1.54
C ARG A 149 19.22 20.00 2.15
N GLU A 150 19.13 21.12 2.84
CA GLU A 150 20.27 21.75 3.51
C GLU A 150 20.85 20.87 4.62
N ASP A 151 20.00 20.23 5.41
CA ASP A 151 20.42 19.28 6.45
C ASP A 151 21.09 18.06 5.83
N ILE A 152 20.52 17.52 4.76
CA ILE A 152 21.06 16.37 4.04
C ILE A 152 22.39 16.72 3.39
N ASN A 153 22.52 17.88 2.72
CA ASN A 153 23.76 18.35 2.11
C ASN A 153 24.88 18.52 3.14
N ARG A 154 24.55 19.04 4.32
CA ARG A 154 25.51 19.17 5.43
C ARG A 154 25.99 17.80 5.88
N ALA A 155 25.05 16.85 6.05
CA ALA A 155 25.39 15.49 6.46
C ALA A 155 26.26 14.75 5.41
N ILE A 156 25.97 14.95 4.11
CA ILE A 156 26.81 14.41 3.02
C ILE A 156 28.23 15.00 3.09
N ALA A 157 28.36 16.31 3.25
CA ALA A 157 29.66 16.99 3.32
C ALA A 157 30.49 16.55 4.55
N GLU A 158 29.84 16.17 5.63
CA GLU A 158 30.44 15.70 6.87
C GLU A 158 30.59 14.17 6.94
N ASP A 159 30.16 13.42 5.92
CA ASP A 159 30.04 11.95 5.91
C ASP A 159 29.29 11.43 7.15
N ASN A 160 28.21 12.13 7.52
CA ASN A 160 27.45 11.86 8.72
C ASN A 160 26.19 11.03 8.42
N GLY A 161 26.24 9.74 8.71
CA GLY A 161 25.12 8.79 8.52
C GLY A 161 24.07 8.76 9.64
N ASN A 162 23.94 9.83 10.46
CA ASN A 162 23.10 9.80 11.67
C ASN A 162 21.78 10.60 11.56
N LEU A 163 21.44 11.20 10.41
CA LEU A 163 20.15 11.87 10.28
C LEU A 163 19.00 10.87 10.37
N THR A 164 19.07 9.85 9.54
CA THR A 164 18.09 8.75 9.46
C THR A 164 18.77 7.52 8.88
N LYS A 165 18.16 6.35 9.03
CA LYS A 165 18.67 5.09 8.46
C LYS A 165 17.53 4.27 7.88
N ASP A 166 17.73 3.72 6.69
CA ASP A 166 16.91 2.65 6.17
C ASP A 166 17.41 1.31 6.72
N ASN A 167 16.77 0.81 7.79
CA ASN A 167 17.21 -0.42 8.44
C ASN A 167 16.80 -1.69 7.67
N ILE A 168 15.83 -1.58 6.73
CA ILE A 168 15.29 -2.69 5.92
C ILE A 168 15.91 -2.69 4.53
N GLY A 169 15.91 -1.53 3.85
CA GLY A 169 16.48 -1.34 2.53
C GLY A 169 15.46 -1.28 1.39
N THR A 170 14.17 -1.51 1.66
CA THR A 170 13.14 -1.52 0.60
C THR A 170 12.90 -0.14 0.00
N GLY A 171 12.96 0.93 0.81
CA GLY A 171 12.85 2.30 0.32
C GLY A 171 14.08 2.72 -0.50
N THR A 172 15.28 2.32 -0.07
CA THR A 172 16.54 2.52 -0.82
C THR A 172 16.46 1.82 -2.18
N ILE A 173 15.97 0.56 -2.23
CA ILE A 173 15.76 -0.19 -3.48
C ILE A 173 14.78 0.55 -4.40
N ALA A 174 13.61 0.96 -3.89
CA ALA A 174 12.59 1.64 -4.67
C ALA A 174 13.11 2.95 -5.28
N ALA A 175 13.83 3.75 -4.48
CA ALA A 175 14.44 5.00 -4.92
C ALA A 175 15.49 4.77 -6.02
N GLY A 176 16.32 3.72 -5.89
CA GLY A 176 17.34 3.38 -6.86
C GLY A 176 16.77 2.90 -8.20
N ILE A 177 15.74 2.05 -8.18
CA ILE A 177 15.03 1.62 -9.40
C ILE A 177 14.45 2.83 -10.13
N ALA A 178 13.77 3.71 -9.42
CA ALA A 178 13.13 4.86 -10.03
C ALA A 178 14.15 5.93 -10.50
N ALA A 179 15.17 6.25 -9.68
CA ALA A 179 15.98 7.44 -9.86
C ALA A 179 17.48 7.31 -9.50
N GLY A 180 18.02 6.11 -9.30
CA GLY A 180 19.45 5.90 -9.02
C GLY A 180 20.33 6.41 -10.16
N ARG A 181 21.46 7.09 -9.84
CA ARG A 181 22.38 7.63 -10.86
C ARG A 181 23.30 6.57 -11.48
N GLY A 182 23.50 5.43 -10.80
CA GLY A 182 24.48 4.44 -11.24
C GLY A 182 25.94 4.92 -11.02
N GLU A 183 26.21 5.72 -10.00
CA GLU A 183 27.51 6.32 -9.75
C GLU A 183 28.59 5.29 -9.46
N LEU A 184 28.27 4.28 -8.63
CA LEU A 184 29.20 3.19 -8.33
C LEU A 184 29.29 2.17 -9.47
N ASN A 185 28.22 1.98 -10.21
CA ASN A 185 28.18 1.11 -11.39
C ASN A 185 27.12 1.60 -12.39
N PRO A 186 27.55 2.18 -13.54
CA PRO A 186 26.63 2.70 -14.54
C PRO A 186 25.62 1.70 -15.10
N LEU A 187 25.87 0.38 -14.99
CA LEU A 187 24.92 -0.65 -15.38
C LEU A 187 23.70 -0.72 -14.45
N TYR A 188 23.83 -0.24 -13.21
CA TYR A 188 22.78 -0.32 -12.21
C TYR A 188 22.02 1.00 -12.02
N LYS A 189 22.09 1.86 -13.04
CA LYS A 189 21.34 3.11 -13.10
C LYS A 189 19.83 2.86 -13.11
N GLY A 190 19.09 3.71 -12.40
CA GLY A 190 17.63 3.75 -12.41
C GLY A 190 17.04 4.33 -13.70
N VAL A 191 15.71 4.31 -13.80
CA VAL A 191 14.99 4.74 -15.01
C VAL A 191 15.10 6.24 -15.25
N ALA A 192 14.96 7.07 -14.22
CA ALA A 192 14.92 8.55 -14.29
C ALA A 192 16.03 9.16 -13.40
N PRO A 193 17.31 9.04 -13.81
CA PRO A 193 18.45 9.33 -12.94
C PRO A 193 18.60 10.80 -12.53
N LYS A 194 17.85 11.72 -13.12
CA LYS A 194 17.85 13.16 -12.76
C LYS A 194 16.55 13.65 -12.14
N SER A 195 15.61 12.74 -11.84
CA SER A 195 14.47 13.08 -10.97
C SER A 195 14.96 13.38 -9.56
N GLU A 196 14.29 14.33 -8.90
CA GLU A 196 14.47 14.59 -7.48
C GLU A 196 13.62 13.62 -6.66
N LEU A 197 13.95 13.46 -5.38
CA LEU A 197 13.27 12.54 -4.46
C LEU A 197 12.71 13.29 -3.25
N VAL A 198 11.52 12.90 -2.81
CA VAL A 198 11.01 13.16 -1.46
C VAL A 198 10.77 11.80 -0.78
N VAL A 199 11.23 11.64 0.45
CA VAL A 199 11.19 10.35 1.13
C VAL A 199 10.45 10.45 2.44
N VAL A 200 9.56 9.49 2.71
CA VAL A 200 9.00 9.27 4.03
C VAL A 200 9.43 7.91 4.53
N LYS A 201 10.17 7.90 5.62
CA LYS A 201 10.44 6.71 6.40
C LYS A 201 9.27 6.48 7.33
N LEU A 202 8.48 5.46 7.04
CA LEU A 202 7.33 5.08 7.86
C LEU A 202 7.75 4.51 9.20
N LYS A 203 6.97 4.79 10.23
CA LYS A 203 7.14 4.20 11.56
C LYS A 203 6.93 2.68 11.48
N GLN A 204 7.86 1.94 12.06
CA GLN A 204 7.89 0.49 12.04
C GLN A 204 7.26 -0.09 13.30
N TYR A 205 6.44 -1.12 13.11
CA TYR A 205 5.83 -1.89 14.19
C TYR A 205 6.22 -3.35 14.02
N GLU A 206 6.56 -4.00 15.12
CA GLU A 206 6.97 -5.40 15.12
C GLU A 206 5.98 -6.24 15.92
N GLY A 207 5.75 -7.47 15.47
CA GLY A 207 5.04 -8.48 16.25
C GLY A 207 3.53 -8.29 16.36
N THR A 208 2.90 -7.53 15.45
CA THR A 208 1.43 -7.37 15.44
C THR A 208 0.72 -8.71 15.31
N TYR A 209 1.16 -9.55 14.38
CA TYR A 209 0.65 -10.91 14.19
C TYR A 209 1.65 -11.98 14.60
N MET A 210 2.92 -11.79 14.24
CA MET A 210 4.00 -12.73 14.46
C MET A 210 5.29 -11.99 14.84
N GLN A 211 6.02 -12.51 15.83
CA GLN A 211 7.32 -11.93 16.22
C GLN A 211 8.31 -11.93 15.06
N GLY A 212 9.12 -10.88 14.94
CA GLY A 212 10.11 -10.71 13.87
C GLY A 212 9.52 -10.25 12.53
N ARG A 213 8.21 -9.98 12.44
CA ARG A 213 7.58 -9.42 11.26
C ARG A 213 7.31 -7.94 11.45
N ILE A 214 7.85 -7.14 10.53
CA ILE A 214 7.67 -5.69 10.52
C ILE A 214 6.46 -5.34 9.68
N ASN A 215 5.63 -4.45 10.19
CA ASN A 215 4.52 -3.83 9.49
C ASN A 215 4.52 -2.32 9.70
N TYR A 216 3.75 -1.63 8.88
CA TYR A 216 3.45 -0.21 8.98
C TYR A 216 1.96 -0.03 9.27
N LEU A 217 1.52 1.14 9.72
CA LEU A 217 0.10 1.42 9.91
C LEU A 217 -0.43 2.35 8.81
N ASN A 218 -1.65 2.10 8.37
CA ASN A 218 -2.28 2.92 7.35
C ASN A 218 -2.52 4.37 7.80
N THR A 219 -2.65 4.63 9.09
CA THR A 219 -2.72 5.98 9.66
C THR A 219 -1.44 6.78 9.42
N ASP A 220 -0.27 6.16 9.63
CA ASP A 220 1.05 6.77 9.38
C ASP A 220 1.31 6.94 7.88
N PHE A 221 0.83 5.98 7.08
CA PHE A 221 0.87 6.05 5.63
C PHE A 221 0.00 7.20 5.08
N LEU A 222 -1.23 7.39 5.57
CA LEU A 222 -2.09 8.52 5.17
C LEU A 222 -1.49 9.86 5.58
N ALA A 223 -0.84 9.93 6.75
CA ALA A 223 -0.07 11.09 7.15
C ALA A 223 1.12 11.37 6.21
N ALA A 224 1.81 10.31 5.74
CA ALA A 224 2.87 10.42 4.73
C ALA A 224 2.35 10.95 3.39
N ILE A 225 1.18 10.50 2.92
CA ILE A 225 0.52 11.03 1.72
C ILE A 225 0.28 12.55 1.87
N LYS A 226 -0.26 12.98 3.02
CA LYS A 226 -0.45 14.41 3.30
C LYS A 226 0.85 15.20 3.19
N TYR A 227 1.93 14.71 3.81
CA TYR A 227 3.24 15.34 3.75
C TYR A 227 3.77 15.47 2.31
N VAL A 228 3.70 14.40 1.53
CA VAL A 228 4.14 14.40 0.13
C VAL A 228 3.31 15.39 -0.70
N CYS A 229 1.99 15.44 -0.48
CA CYS A 229 1.13 16.43 -1.14
C CYS A 229 1.56 17.86 -0.80
N ASP A 230 1.86 18.16 0.46
CA ASP A 230 2.29 19.49 0.89
C ASP A 230 3.65 19.87 0.28
N VAL A 231 4.63 18.96 0.28
CA VAL A 231 5.95 19.19 -0.36
C VAL A 231 5.78 19.44 -1.87
N SER A 232 5.05 18.58 -2.55
CA SER A 232 4.78 18.69 -3.98
C SER A 232 4.11 20.02 -4.36
N GLN A 233 3.09 20.41 -3.58
CA GLN A 233 2.37 21.66 -3.79
C GLN A 233 3.25 22.89 -3.56
N ASN A 234 4.07 22.87 -2.50
CA ASN A 234 4.98 23.98 -2.18
C ASN A 234 6.07 24.15 -3.24
N LEU A 235 6.59 23.05 -3.80
CA LEU A 235 7.58 23.08 -4.87
C LEU A 235 6.97 23.37 -6.25
N ASN A 236 5.67 23.17 -6.42
CA ASN A 236 4.94 23.29 -7.69
C ASN A 236 5.62 22.53 -8.83
N VAL A 237 5.96 21.27 -8.60
CA VAL A 237 6.70 20.38 -9.50
C VAL A 237 5.85 19.20 -9.93
N LEU A 238 6.11 18.65 -11.13
CA LEU A 238 5.48 17.41 -11.59
C LEU A 238 5.90 16.26 -10.68
N THR A 239 4.92 15.58 -10.07
CA THR A 239 5.17 14.63 -8.99
C THR A 239 4.60 13.25 -9.29
N ILE A 240 5.41 12.23 -9.06
CA ILE A 240 5.01 10.82 -9.10
C ILE A 240 5.06 10.27 -7.67
N ILE A 241 3.94 9.77 -7.17
CA ILE A 241 3.86 9.14 -5.86
C ILE A 241 3.92 7.63 -6.07
N ASN A 242 5.01 7.01 -5.66
CA ASN A 242 5.24 5.57 -5.80
C ASN A 242 4.88 4.86 -4.49
N LEU A 243 3.84 4.02 -4.53
CA LEU A 243 3.35 3.25 -3.41
C LEU A 243 3.92 1.83 -3.47
N THR A 244 4.91 1.58 -2.63
CA THR A 244 5.61 0.29 -2.49
C THR A 244 5.22 -0.48 -1.24
N ILE A 245 4.28 0.08 -0.47
CA ILE A 245 3.67 -0.51 0.72
C ILE A 245 2.19 -0.75 0.43
N GLY A 246 1.68 -1.93 0.78
CA GLY A 246 0.28 -2.31 0.53
C GLY A 246 -0.46 -2.73 1.78
N GLU A 247 -1.70 -2.31 1.90
CA GLU A 247 -2.66 -2.87 2.85
C GLU A 247 -3.32 -4.12 2.22
N ARG A 248 -3.75 -5.07 3.06
CA ARG A 248 -4.48 -6.24 2.58
C ARG A 248 -5.62 -5.83 1.64
N SER A 249 -5.93 -6.70 0.70
CA SER A 249 -7.07 -6.51 -0.18
C SER A 249 -8.37 -6.42 0.63
N ARG A 250 -9.32 -5.73 0.06
CA ARG A 250 -10.73 -5.74 0.44
C ARG A 250 -11.53 -5.89 -0.84
N SER A 251 -12.83 -6.10 -0.73
CA SER A 251 -13.67 -6.09 -1.92
C SER A 251 -13.43 -4.81 -2.74
N VAL A 252 -13.19 -4.96 -4.04
CA VAL A 252 -12.90 -3.83 -4.97
C VAL A 252 -14.01 -2.79 -5.06
N ILE A 253 -15.18 -3.08 -4.48
CA ILE A 253 -16.32 -2.16 -4.40
C ILE A 253 -16.30 -1.30 -3.13
N LEU A 254 -15.35 -1.52 -2.22
CA LEU A 254 -15.16 -0.66 -1.05
C LEU A 254 -14.24 0.51 -1.42
N THR A 255 -14.74 1.72 -1.27
CA THR A 255 -13.96 2.95 -1.41
C THR A 255 -12.98 3.08 -0.26
N ASN A 256 -11.79 3.54 -0.54
CA ASN A 256 -10.74 3.73 0.45
C ASN A 256 -10.48 5.23 0.76
N PHE A 257 -9.76 5.49 1.86
CA PHE A 257 -9.50 6.85 2.33
C PHE A 257 -8.62 7.68 1.39
N LEU A 258 -7.83 7.05 0.50
CA LEU A 258 -6.97 7.76 -0.45
C LEU A 258 -7.77 8.65 -1.42
N GLU A 259 -9.01 8.25 -1.74
CA GLU A 259 -9.88 8.98 -2.66
C GLU A 259 -10.37 10.33 -2.10
N THR A 260 -10.21 10.56 -0.81
CA THR A 260 -10.59 11.82 -0.17
C THR A 260 -9.56 12.94 -0.38
N PHE A 261 -8.37 12.63 -0.88
CA PHE A 261 -7.32 13.60 -1.14
C PHE A 261 -7.48 14.25 -2.51
N ASP A 262 -8.19 15.37 -2.59
CA ASP A 262 -8.47 16.06 -3.86
C ASP A 262 -7.20 16.45 -4.64
N TYR A 263 -6.09 16.76 -3.93
CA TYR A 263 -4.82 17.10 -4.55
C TYR A 263 -4.25 15.95 -5.42
N LEU A 264 -4.49 14.70 -5.05
CA LEU A 264 -4.04 13.53 -5.80
C LEU A 264 -4.73 13.39 -7.16
N GLN A 265 -5.82 14.11 -7.37
CA GLN A 265 -6.53 14.17 -8.66
C GLN A 265 -6.13 15.38 -9.49
N SER A 266 -5.12 16.14 -9.06
CA SER A 266 -4.67 17.35 -9.74
C SER A 266 -3.79 17.03 -10.95
N SER A 267 -3.79 17.92 -11.92
CA SER A 267 -2.90 17.84 -13.08
C SER A 267 -1.42 17.94 -12.65
N GLY A 268 -0.60 17.00 -13.08
CA GLY A 268 0.83 16.94 -12.74
C GLY A 268 1.15 16.13 -11.49
N VAL A 269 0.14 15.53 -10.86
CA VAL A 269 0.31 14.57 -9.76
C VAL A 269 -0.15 13.21 -10.23
N VAL A 270 0.73 12.23 -10.18
CA VAL A 270 0.48 10.85 -10.66
C VAL A 270 0.76 9.87 -9.55
N ILE A 271 -0.14 8.92 -9.36
CA ILE A 271 0.04 7.86 -8.37
C ILE A 271 0.22 6.53 -9.09
N VAL A 272 1.27 5.81 -8.71
CA VAL A 272 1.53 4.44 -9.16
C VAL A 272 1.69 3.53 -7.94
N SER A 273 1.14 2.34 -8.01
CA SER A 273 1.19 1.35 -6.92
C SER A 273 1.48 -0.05 -7.44
N GLY A 274 2.23 -0.80 -6.67
CA GLY A 274 2.30 -2.25 -6.85
C GLY A 274 0.93 -2.89 -6.62
N ALA A 275 0.59 -3.86 -7.44
CA ALA A 275 -0.69 -4.58 -7.36
C ALA A 275 -0.88 -5.37 -6.06
N GLY A 276 0.21 -5.80 -5.44
CA GLY A 276 0.24 -6.69 -4.28
C GLY A 276 1.03 -7.96 -4.57
N ASN A 277 1.48 -8.63 -3.51
CA ASN A 277 2.32 -9.82 -3.58
C ASN A 277 1.59 -11.09 -3.09
N GLU A 278 0.27 -11.15 -3.27
CA GLU A 278 -0.61 -12.14 -2.65
C GLU A 278 -1.17 -13.18 -3.62
N GLY A 279 -0.62 -13.23 -4.85
CA GLY A 279 -1.11 -14.13 -5.90
C GLY A 279 -0.97 -15.64 -5.61
N ASP A 280 -0.12 -16.01 -4.64
CA ASP A 280 0.18 -17.40 -4.25
C ASP A 280 0.11 -17.66 -2.73
N THR A 281 -0.45 -16.72 -1.95
CA THR A 281 -0.39 -16.79 -0.47
C THR A 281 -1.57 -17.46 0.21
N ASN A 282 -2.63 -17.81 -0.52
CA ASN A 282 -3.84 -18.46 0.01
C ASN A 282 -4.57 -17.66 1.12
N ILE A 283 -4.43 -16.33 1.12
CA ILE A 283 -5.02 -15.44 2.12
C ILE A 283 -6.41 -14.90 1.75
N HIS A 284 -6.95 -15.28 0.61
CA HIS A 284 -8.25 -14.85 0.12
C HIS A 284 -9.18 -16.05 -0.12
N TYR A 285 -10.43 -15.91 0.30
CA TYR A 285 -11.54 -16.82 0.02
C TYR A 285 -12.66 -16.04 -0.67
N GLU A 286 -13.21 -16.63 -1.72
CA GLU A 286 -14.34 -16.09 -2.47
C GLU A 286 -15.54 -17.01 -2.31
N GLY A 287 -16.63 -16.52 -1.69
CA GLY A 287 -17.85 -17.27 -1.42
C GLY A 287 -19.07 -16.74 -2.17
N ASN A 288 -20.05 -17.63 -2.30
CA ASN A 288 -21.41 -17.24 -2.71
C ASN A 288 -22.41 -18.06 -1.90
N ALA A 289 -23.08 -17.42 -0.96
CA ALA A 289 -24.00 -18.07 -0.04
C ALA A 289 -25.30 -18.54 -0.71
N MET A 290 -25.70 -17.96 -1.86
CA MET A 290 -26.84 -18.45 -2.64
C MET A 290 -26.61 -19.84 -3.26
N LEU A 291 -25.33 -20.25 -3.38
CA LEU A 291 -24.96 -21.58 -3.86
C LEU A 291 -24.93 -22.63 -2.75
N VAL A 292 -25.08 -22.21 -1.50
CA VAL A 292 -25.07 -23.09 -0.32
C VAL A 292 -26.49 -23.51 0.01
N THR A 293 -26.74 -24.80 0.12
CA THR A 293 -28.07 -25.36 0.49
C THR A 293 -28.34 -25.31 2.00
N SER A 294 -27.36 -24.86 2.79
CA SER A 294 -27.41 -24.68 4.24
C SER A 294 -27.82 -23.24 4.60
N PRO A 295 -28.43 -22.99 5.78
CA PRO A 295 -28.74 -21.65 6.25
C PRO A 295 -27.51 -20.80 6.58
N TYR A 296 -26.29 -21.37 6.47
CA TYR A 296 -25.02 -20.69 6.69
C TYR A 296 -23.92 -21.23 5.76
N ALA A 297 -22.90 -20.44 5.53
CA ALA A 297 -21.67 -20.83 4.85
C ALA A 297 -20.55 -20.99 5.87
N ASP A 298 -19.91 -22.16 5.91
CA ASP A 298 -18.74 -22.46 6.73
C ASP A 298 -17.48 -22.31 5.89
N VAL A 299 -16.58 -21.42 6.30
CA VAL A 299 -15.28 -21.19 5.67
C VAL A 299 -14.19 -21.62 6.61
N ILE A 300 -13.35 -22.55 6.14
CA ILE A 300 -12.34 -23.23 6.97
C ILE A 300 -10.98 -22.60 6.72
N LEU A 301 -10.27 -22.27 7.80
CA LEU A 301 -8.90 -21.80 7.76
C LEU A 301 -7.99 -22.63 8.67
N GLU A 302 -6.77 -22.85 8.21
CA GLU A 302 -5.66 -23.34 9.00
C GLU A 302 -4.93 -22.15 9.61
N VAL A 303 -4.63 -22.21 10.91
CA VAL A 303 -3.88 -21.18 11.63
C VAL A 303 -2.58 -21.77 12.13
N GLY A 304 -1.46 -21.14 11.77
CA GLY A 304 -0.12 -21.45 12.25
C GLY A 304 0.20 -20.78 13.58
N GLU A 305 1.44 -20.98 14.06
CA GLU A 305 1.90 -20.37 15.31
C GLU A 305 2.06 -18.87 15.18
N GLN A 306 1.17 -18.12 15.82
CA GLN A 306 1.17 -16.66 15.79
C GLN A 306 0.45 -16.07 17.00
N LYS A 307 0.63 -14.76 17.24
CA LYS A 307 0.05 -14.07 18.39
C LYS A 307 -1.42 -13.71 18.15
N ASN A 308 -1.69 -13.03 17.06
CA ASN A 308 -3.02 -12.49 16.74
C ASN A 308 -3.38 -12.81 15.29
N LEU A 309 -4.67 -12.77 14.97
CA LEU A 309 -5.15 -12.84 13.59
C LEU A 309 -6.31 -11.86 13.40
N LEU A 310 -6.21 -11.03 12.35
CA LEU A 310 -7.29 -10.17 11.90
C LEU A 310 -7.87 -10.74 10.59
N ILE A 311 -9.16 -11.00 10.58
CA ILE A 311 -9.90 -11.49 9.42
C ILE A 311 -10.88 -10.40 8.99
N THR A 312 -10.97 -10.12 7.69
CA THR A 312 -11.94 -9.17 7.14
C THR A 312 -12.90 -9.91 6.23
N ILE A 313 -14.19 -9.67 6.40
CA ILE A 313 -15.25 -10.17 5.54
C ILE A 313 -15.88 -8.96 4.83
N CYS A 314 -16.05 -9.06 3.53
CA CYS A 314 -16.70 -8.03 2.72
C CYS A 314 -17.88 -8.66 1.99
N ALA A 315 -19.09 -8.14 2.20
CA ALA A 315 -20.28 -8.57 1.51
C ALA A 315 -20.91 -7.44 0.70
N ASN A 316 -21.50 -7.78 -0.46
CA ASN A 316 -22.10 -6.78 -1.33
C ASN A 316 -23.42 -6.27 -0.75
N GLY A 317 -23.53 -4.94 -0.63
CA GLY A 317 -24.77 -4.32 -0.21
C GLY A 317 -25.91 -4.48 -1.24
N PRO A 318 -27.17 -4.40 -0.80
CA PRO A 318 -27.65 -4.22 0.57
C PRO A 318 -27.71 -5.53 1.39
N GLY A 319 -27.06 -6.59 0.93
CA GLY A 319 -26.93 -7.85 1.69
C GLY A 319 -26.28 -7.61 3.04
N ARG A 320 -26.69 -8.38 4.04
CA ARG A 320 -26.20 -8.33 5.41
C ARG A 320 -26.10 -9.75 5.95
N GLY A 321 -25.01 -10.01 6.69
CA GLY A 321 -24.76 -11.31 7.27
C GLY A 321 -24.38 -11.25 8.76
N ASP A 322 -24.86 -12.25 9.51
CA ASP A 322 -24.38 -12.49 10.85
C ASP A 322 -23.13 -13.39 10.80
N VAL A 323 -22.25 -13.25 11.76
CA VAL A 323 -21.02 -14.04 11.79
C VAL A 323 -20.79 -14.68 13.15
N SER A 324 -20.27 -15.90 13.13
CA SER A 324 -19.71 -16.57 14.29
C SER A 324 -18.40 -17.28 13.94
N VAL A 325 -17.59 -17.54 14.94
CA VAL A 325 -16.30 -18.23 14.83
C VAL A 325 -16.34 -19.52 15.66
N ILE A 326 -15.83 -20.61 15.10
CA ILE A 326 -15.70 -21.89 15.78
C ILE A 326 -14.21 -22.16 15.95
N SER A 327 -13.80 -22.38 17.21
CA SER A 327 -12.42 -22.68 17.58
C SER A 327 -12.02 -24.13 17.24
N PRO A 328 -10.73 -24.48 17.26
CA PRO A 328 -10.27 -25.85 17.04
C PRO A 328 -10.88 -26.88 18.01
N SER A 329 -11.22 -26.48 19.23
CA SER A 329 -11.90 -27.34 20.22
C SER A 329 -13.41 -27.44 20.01
N GLY A 330 -13.97 -26.73 19.03
CA GLY A 330 -15.40 -26.69 18.76
C GLY A 330 -16.19 -25.66 19.60
N GLU A 331 -15.51 -24.80 20.34
CA GLU A 331 -16.16 -23.69 21.06
C GLU A 331 -16.67 -22.64 20.08
N LEU A 332 -17.92 -22.22 20.22
CA LEU A 332 -18.59 -21.27 19.32
C LEU A 332 -18.62 -19.88 19.95
N SER A 333 -18.23 -18.86 19.18
CA SER A 333 -18.45 -17.47 19.58
C SER A 333 -19.95 -17.14 19.60
N TYR A 334 -20.30 -15.98 20.14
CA TYR A 334 -21.65 -15.44 19.92
C TYR A 334 -21.89 -15.27 18.41
N ASN A 335 -23.14 -15.48 17.98
CA ASN A 335 -23.56 -15.08 16.65
C ASN A 335 -23.77 -13.56 16.67
N VAL A 336 -22.84 -12.84 16.04
CA VAL A 336 -22.84 -11.39 16.06
C VAL A 336 -23.69 -10.87 14.91
N GLN A 337 -24.69 -10.09 15.28
CA GLN A 337 -25.63 -9.41 14.36
C GLN A 337 -25.30 -7.93 14.36
N TYR A 338 -25.48 -7.28 13.22
CA TYR A 338 -25.39 -5.82 13.17
C TYR A 338 -26.43 -5.18 14.11
N ALA A 339 -25.95 -4.31 14.98
CA ALA A 339 -26.76 -3.46 15.83
C ALA A 339 -26.36 -2.00 15.64
N PRO A 340 -27.30 -1.08 15.33
CA PRO A 340 -26.99 0.32 15.05
C PRO A 340 -26.26 1.06 16.19
N ASP A 341 -26.49 0.60 17.42
CA ASP A 341 -25.96 1.24 18.65
C ASP A 341 -24.75 0.48 19.24
N GLU A 342 -24.27 -0.59 18.57
CA GLU A 342 -23.21 -1.45 19.09
C GLU A 342 -22.30 -1.90 17.95
N GLU A 343 -21.14 -1.25 17.81
CA GLU A 343 -20.23 -1.48 16.69
C GLU A 343 -19.24 -2.63 16.92
N ALA A 344 -19.01 -3.07 18.18
CA ALA A 344 -18.03 -4.08 18.50
C ALA A 344 -18.52 -5.05 19.58
N PHE A 345 -18.37 -6.35 19.32
CA PHE A 345 -18.72 -7.45 20.23
C PHE A 345 -17.47 -8.21 20.64
N SER A 346 -17.25 -8.38 21.93
CA SER A 346 -16.08 -9.08 22.46
C SER A 346 -16.45 -10.29 23.29
N GLY A 347 -15.60 -11.32 23.26
CA GLY A 347 -15.76 -12.54 24.03
C GLY A 347 -14.47 -13.35 24.12
N ASN A 348 -14.56 -14.56 24.70
CA ASN A 348 -13.42 -15.45 24.89
C ASN A 348 -13.72 -16.84 24.37
N PHE A 349 -12.69 -17.51 23.85
CA PHE A 349 -12.61 -18.96 23.69
C PHE A 349 -11.86 -19.50 24.89
N ASN A 350 -12.57 -20.14 25.83
CA ASN A 350 -12.00 -20.53 27.13
C ASN A 350 -11.04 -21.71 27.00
N LEU A 351 -11.30 -22.63 26.07
CA LEU A 351 -10.46 -23.78 25.83
C LEU A 351 -9.13 -23.43 25.16
N GLU A 352 -9.14 -22.45 24.25
CA GLU A 352 -7.95 -21.92 23.61
C GLU A 352 -7.26 -20.83 24.43
N ASN A 353 -7.93 -20.28 25.45
CA ASN A 353 -7.47 -19.08 26.17
C ASN A 353 -7.17 -17.90 25.22
N SER A 354 -8.08 -17.70 24.25
CA SER A 354 -8.01 -16.64 23.23
C SER A 354 -9.16 -15.67 23.43
N LYS A 355 -8.95 -14.40 23.06
CA LYS A 355 -10.00 -13.38 23.01
C LYS A 355 -10.41 -13.11 21.58
N TYR A 356 -11.67 -12.75 21.36
CA TYR A 356 -12.11 -12.24 20.08
C TYR A 356 -12.85 -10.93 20.23
N THR A 357 -12.73 -10.09 19.19
CA THR A 357 -13.54 -8.89 18.97
C THR A 357 -14.05 -8.93 17.54
N ILE A 358 -15.35 -8.78 17.35
CA ILE A 358 -16.03 -8.74 16.05
C ILE A 358 -16.64 -7.35 15.91
N GLN A 359 -16.28 -6.63 14.84
CA GLN A 359 -16.77 -5.31 14.54
C GLN A 359 -17.45 -5.32 13.18
N ILE A 360 -18.66 -4.75 13.08
CA ILE A 360 -19.48 -4.72 11.85
C ILE A 360 -19.67 -3.28 11.42
N PHE A 361 -19.26 -2.99 10.19
CA PHE A 361 -19.49 -1.70 9.52
C PHE A 361 -20.57 -1.90 8.44
N TYR A 362 -21.79 -1.42 8.71
CA TYR A 362 -22.90 -1.52 7.78
C TYR A 362 -23.91 -0.37 7.98
N PRO A 363 -24.35 0.29 6.90
CA PRO A 363 -23.69 0.25 5.58
C PRO A 363 -22.34 0.97 5.63
N TRP A 364 -21.32 0.46 4.92
CA TRP A 364 -20.05 1.17 4.81
C TRP A 364 -20.25 2.52 4.15
N LEU A 365 -19.74 3.58 4.77
CA LEU A 365 -20.06 4.97 4.46
C LEU A 365 -19.95 5.34 2.97
N PHE A 366 -18.94 4.82 2.28
CA PHE A 366 -18.66 5.19 0.89
C PHE A 366 -19.26 4.24 -0.15
N SER A 367 -19.63 3.03 0.21
CA SER A 367 -20.07 2.01 -0.76
C SER A 367 -21.46 1.42 -0.48
N GLY A 368 -21.97 1.53 0.75
CA GLY A 368 -23.20 0.87 1.19
C GLY A 368 -23.06 -0.64 1.41
N ASN A 369 -21.86 -1.20 1.28
CA ASN A 369 -21.57 -2.62 1.51
C ASN A 369 -21.42 -2.94 3.00
N GLU A 370 -21.28 -4.22 3.33
CA GLU A 370 -20.92 -4.68 4.66
C GLU A 370 -19.44 -5.02 4.75
N GLU A 371 -18.80 -4.59 5.82
CA GLU A 371 -17.46 -5.05 6.19
C GLU A 371 -17.49 -5.54 7.64
N VAL A 372 -17.00 -6.75 7.89
CA VAL A 372 -16.85 -7.33 9.23
C VAL A 372 -15.37 -7.53 9.50
N GLU A 373 -14.88 -7.03 10.63
CA GLU A 373 -13.53 -7.28 11.11
C GLU A 373 -13.57 -8.18 12.34
N ILE A 374 -12.84 -9.30 12.29
CA ILE A 374 -12.71 -10.28 13.38
C ILE A 374 -11.26 -10.27 13.82
N LEU A 375 -10.99 -9.76 15.01
CA LEU A 375 -9.68 -9.84 15.65
C LEU A 375 -9.71 -10.98 16.68
N ILE A 376 -8.78 -11.93 16.56
CA ILE A 376 -8.56 -12.98 17.57
C ILE A 376 -7.17 -12.75 18.16
N GLU A 377 -7.13 -12.44 19.45
CA GLU A 377 -5.90 -12.23 20.23
C GLU A 377 -5.49 -13.53 20.93
N ASP A 378 -4.17 -13.76 21.01
CA ASP A 378 -3.58 -15.00 21.53
C ASP A 378 -4.12 -16.27 20.86
N ILE A 379 -4.36 -16.18 19.53
CA ILE A 379 -4.93 -17.25 18.71
C ILE A 379 -4.05 -18.51 18.77
N LYS A 380 -4.67 -19.69 18.84
CA LYS A 380 -3.96 -20.97 18.88
C LYS A 380 -3.92 -21.61 17.49
N PRO A 381 -2.81 -22.31 17.18
CA PRO A 381 -2.72 -23.10 15.95
C PRO A 381 -3.80 -24.16 15.86
N GLY A 382 -4.31 -24.38 14.65
CA GLY A 382 -5.32 -25.39 14.41
C GLY A 382 -6.29 -25.00 13.30
N ILE A 383 -7.38 -25.76 13.21
CA ILE A 383 -8.43 -25.54 12.23
C ILE A 383 -9.53 -24.69 12.86
N TRP A 384 -9.73 -23.52 12.32
CA TRP A 384 -10.78 -22.58 12.70
C TRP A 384 -11.86 -22.55 11.63
N THR A 385 -13.10 -22.26 12.00
CA THR A 385 -14.20 -22.12 11.04
C THR A 385 -14.88 -20.77 11.23
N LEU A 386 -15.05 -20.04 10.14
CA LEU A 386 -15.86 -18.83 10.07
C LEU A 386 -17.24 -19.23 9.54
N ARG A 387 -18.29 -18.97 10.30
CA ARG A 387 -19.66 -19.28 9.93
C ARG A 387 -20.42 -18.00 9.63
N LEU A 388 -20.85 -17.86 8.38
CA LEU A 388 -21.59 -16.70 7.89
C LEU A 388 -23.06 -17.07 7.66
N TYR A 389 -23.97 -16.36 8.32
CA TYR A 389 -25.42 -16.44 8.10
C TYR A 389 -25.83 -15.21 7.30
N LEU A 390 -26.44 -15.37 6.17
CA LEU A 390 -26.91 -14.27 5.33
C LEU A 390 -28.41 -14.05 5.56
N GLU A 391 -28.74 -12.92 6.20
CA GLU A 391 -30.13 -12.60 6.54
C GLU A 391 -30.89 -12.01 5.34
N PHE A 392 -30.21 -11.21 4.54
CA PHE A 392 -30.82 -10.55 3.40
C PHE A 392 -29.83 -10.54 2.24
N GLU A 393 -30.19 -11.25 1.17
CA GLU A 393 -29.27 -11.48 0.06
C GLU A 393 -29.80 -10.86 -1.24
N THR A 394 -28.91 -10.18 -1.97
CA THR A 394 -29.15 -9.77 -3.35
C THR A 394 -28.30 -10.56 -4.33
N SER A 395 -27.00 -10.74 -4.06
CA SER A 395 -26.09 -11.56 -4.88
C SER A 395 -25.56 -12.78 -4.14
N GLY A 396 -25.58 -12.77 -2.81
CA GLY A 396 -24.95 -13.78 -1.96
C GLY A 396 -23.42 -13.79 -2.02
N GLU A 397 -22.81 -12.86 -2.75
CA GLU A 397 -21.36 -12.80 -2.94
C GLU A 397 -20.67 -12.15 -1.75
N PHE A 398 -19.61 -12.79 -1.27
CA PHE A 398 -18.74 -12.26 -0.24
C PHE A 398 -17.30 -12.69 -0.45
N ASP A 399 -16.38 -11.90 0.10
CA ASP A 399 -14.94 -12.15 0.11
C ASP A 399 -14.42 -12.15 1.55
N MET A 400 -13.47 -13.03 1.88
CA MET A 400 -12.79 -13.03 3.16
C MET A 400 -11.29 -12.90 2.96
N TYR A 401 -10.65 -12.06 3.77
CA TYR A 401 -9.22 -11.77 3.69
C TYR A 401 -8.51 -11.99 5.02
N LEU A 402 -7.36 -12.65 4.97
CA LEU A 402 -6.36 -12.68 6.03
C LEU A 402 -5.37 -11.49 5.85
N PRO A 403 -4.51 -11.20 6.84
CA PRO A 403 -3.42 -10.24 6.67
C PRO A 403 -2.49 -10.65 5.53
N ASN A 404 -1.74 -9.68 4.99
CA ASN A 404 -0.75 -9.94 3.94
C ASN A 404 0.17 -11.09 4.33
N GLY A 405 0.46 -11.99 3.40
CA GLY A 405 1.14 -13.26 3.65
C GLY A 405 2.54 -13.14 4.27
N ASN A 406 3.22 -12.00 4.07
CA ASN A 406 4.51 -11.74 4.70
C ASN A 406 4.42 -11.34 6.18
N LEU A 407 3.22 -11.07 6.71
CA LEU A 407 2.97 -10.70 8.12
C LEU A 407 2.56 -11.89 9.00
N ILE A 408 2.12 -12.98 8.40
CA ILE A 408 1.62 -14.19 9.07
C ILE A 408 2.43 -15.43 8.67
N PRO A 409 2.32 -16.56 9.41
CA PRO A 409 2.94 -17.81 9.00
C PRO A 409 2.39 -18.32 7.67
N ASN A 410 3.22 -18.98 6.87
CA ASN A 410 2.80 -19.51 5.55
C ASN A 410 1.70 -20.58 5.64
N ASN A 411 1.54 -21.23 6.78
CA ASN A 411 0.47 -22.20 7.06
C ASN A 411 -0.78 -21.56 7.68
N THR A 412 -0.82 -20.24 7.87
CA THR A 412 -2.07 -19.53 8.14
C THR A 412 -2.72 -19.19 6.80
N ARG A 413 -3.82 -19.89 6.48
CA ARG A 413 -4.42 -19.84 5.13
C ARG A 413 -5.85 -20.35 5.12
N PHE A 414 -6.62 -19.95 4.12
CA PHE A 414 -7.88 -20.64 3.80
C PHE A 414 -7.58 -22.01 3.18
N LEU A 415 -8.42 -23.01 3.44
CA LEU A 415 -8.26 -24.36 2.86
C LEU A 415 -8.80 -24.45 1.42
N ASP A 416 -9.70 -23.54 1.04
CA ASP A 416 -10.23 -23.41 -0.32
C ASP A 416 -10.02 -21.96 -0.81
N PRO A 417 -8.76 -21.56 -1.10
CA PRO A 417 -8.41 -20.19 -1.42
C PRO A 417 -8.71 -19.83 -2.87
N ASN A 418 -8.90 -18.53 -3.11
CA ASN A 418 -8.94 -17.95 -4.45
C ASN A 418 -7.76 -16.97 -4.64
N SER A 419 -7.01 -17.10 -5.74
CA SER A 419 -5.87 -16.22 -6.05
C SER A 419 -6.26 -14.90 -6.73
N PHE A 420 -7.52 -14.74 -7.14
CA PHE A 420 -8.07 -13.50 -7.68
C PHE A 420 -8.58 -12.57 -6.57
N ALA A 421 -8.94 -11.35 -6.93
CA ALA A 421 -9.39 -10.31 -5.99
C ALA A 421 -8.36 -10.01 -4.88
N THR A 422 -7.06 -10.15 -5.17
CA THR A 422 -5.97 -9.94 -4.20
C THR A 422 -5.21 -8.63 -4.38
N ILE A 423 -5.68 -7.73 -5.26
CA ILE A 423 -5.10 -6.38 -5.42
C ILE A 423 -5.16 -5.63 -4.09
N THR A 424 -4.06 -5.00 -3.70
CA THR A 424 -4.00 -4.23 -2.43
C THR A 424 -5.03 -3.09 -2.44
N LEU A 425 -5.51 -2.70 -1.27
CA LEU A 425 -6.62 -1.74 -1.12
C LEU A 425 -6.38 -0.45 -1.90
N TYR A 426 -5.24 0.20 -1.72
CA TYR A 426 -4.96 1.48 -2.40
C TYR A 426 -4.72 1.34 -3.91
N ALA A 427 -4.18 0.20 -4.35
CA ALA A 427 -4.03 -0.11 -5.77
C ALA A 427 -5.36 -0.39 -6.48
N SER A 428 -6.43 -0.74 -5.76
CA SER A 428 -7.77 -0.96 -6.34
C SER A 428 -8.44 0.34 -6.80
N THR A 429 -7.94 1.50 -6.37
CA THR A 429 -8.48 2.83 -6.69
C THR A 429 -8.37 3.14 -8.18
N GLU A 430 -9.40 3.75 -8.77
CA GLU A 430 -9.43 4.06 -10.20
C GLU A 430 -8.32 5.06 -10.60
N ASN A 431 -8.09 6.08 -9.78
CA ASN A 431 -7.09 7.13 -10.02
C ASN A 431 -5.66 6.73 -9.65
N VAL A 432 -5.39 5.44 -9.46
CA VAL A 432 -4.05 4.88 -9.23
C VAL A 432 -3.67 4.01 -10.41
N ILE A 433 -2.44 4.15 -10.91
CA ILE A 433 -1.86 3.24 -11.90
C ILE A 433 -1.37 1.99 -11.15
N THR A 434 -2.02 0.87 -11.39
CA THR A 434 -1.75 -0.39 -10.70
C THR A 434 -0.89 -1.31 -11.56
N VAL A 435 0.25 -1.70 -11.02
CA VAL A 435 1.28 -2.44 -11.77
C VAL A 435 1.50 -3.82 -11.14
N GLY A 436 1.22 -4.88 -11.90
CA GLY A 436 1.58 -6.24 -11.53
C GLY A 436 3.05 -6.55 -11.87
N ALA A 437 3.58 -7.64 -11.30
CA ALA A 437 4.96 -8.05 -11.54
C ALA A 437 5.07 -9.12 -12.63
N PHE A 438 5.97 -8.88 -13.57
CA PHE A 438 6.29 -9.74 -14.71
C PHE A 438 7.75 -10.21 -14.63
N ASN A 439 8.01 -11.42 -15.06
CA ASN A 439 9.35 -11.97 -15.21
C ASN A 439 9.74 -11.94 -16.70
N ASP A 440 10.50 -10.94 -17.08
CA ASP A 440 10.98 -10.72 -18.44
C ASP A 440 11.91 -11.81 -18.94
N LYS A 441 12.65 -12.49 -18.05
CA LYS A 441 13.54 -13.61 -18.41
C LYS A 441 12.78 -14.86 -18.87
N THR A 442 11.59 -15.08 -18.34
CA THR A 442 10.76 -16.25 -18.62
C THR A 442 9.52 -15.93 -19.46
N ASP A 443 9.33 -14.66 -19.81
CA ASP A 443 8.14 -14.12 -20.51
C ASP A 443 6.82 -14.56 -19.83
N SER A 444 6.76 -14.45 -18.50
CA SER A 444 5.64 -14.94 -17.70
C SER A 444 5.31 -14.03 -16.53
N MET A 445 4.08 -14.14 -16.02
CA MET A 445 3.69 -13.48 -14.76
C MET A 445 4.51 -14.05 -13.61
N TRP A 446 4.93 -13.15 -12.71
CA TRP A 446 5.42 -13.59 -11.41
C TRP A 446 4.26 -14.19 -10.60
N ILE A 447 4.46 -15.41 -10.09
CA ILE A 447 3.38 -16.17 -9.41
C ILE A 447 2.80 -15.43 -8.19
N GLY A 448 3.64 -14.66 -7.47
CA GLY A 448 3.22 -13.86 -6.32
C GLY A 448 2.46 -12.59 -6.68
N SER A 449 2.41 -12.19 -7.97
CA SER A 449 1.69 -10.98 -8.35
C SER A 449 0.20 -11.10 -8.09
N SER A 450 -0.37 -10.16 -7.34
CA SER A 450 -1.80 -10.07 -7.07
C SER A 450 -2.60 -9.87 -8.36
N LYS A 451 -3.84 -10.37 -8.36
CA LYS A 451 -4.74 -10.39 -9.53
C LYS A 451 -6.04 -9.67 -9.21
N GLY A 452 -6.67 -9.12 -10.24
CA GLY A 452 -7.97 -8.48 -10.17
C GLY A 452 -9.11 -9.45 -9.86
N SER A 453 -10.32 -8.90 -9.75
CA SER A 453 -11.52 -9.69 -9.47
C SER A 453 -12.21 -10.09 -10.78
N VAL A 454 -12.59 -11.35 -10.88
CA VAL A 454 -13.40 -11.86 -11.99
C VAL A 454 -14.88 -11.48 -11.86
N ARG A 455 -15.32 -11.07 -10.66
CA ARG A 455 -16.71 -10.73 -10.36
C ARG A 455 -17.06 -9.27 -10.69
N THR A 456 -16.15 -8.34 -10.39
CA THR A 456 -16.42 -6.93 -10.60
C THR A 456 -15.93 -6.46 -11.96
N LYS A 457 -16.80 -5.80 -12.70
CA LYS A 457 -16.50 -5.20 -14.01
C LYS A 457 -16.29 -3.68 -13.94
N ILE A 458 -16.26 -3.11 -12.73
CA ILE A 458 -16.24 -1.65 -12.53
C ILE A 458 -14.86 -1.08 -12.83
N SER A 459 -13.80 -1.78 -12.44
CA SER A 459 -12.42 -1.40 -12.75
C SER A 459 -11.57 -2.64 -12.94
N LEU A 460 -11.07 -2.84 -14.14
CA LEU A 460 -10.13 -3.92 -14.41
C LEU A 460 -8.76 -3.56 -13.81
N LYS A 461 -8.27 -4.42 -12.92
CA LYS A 461 -6.96 -4.31 -12.29
C LYS A 461 -6.20 -5.64 -12.41
N PRO A 462 -4.87 -5.63 -12.46
CA PRO A 462 -4.00 -4.44 -12.58
C PRO A 462 -4.23 -3.71 -13.91
N ASP A 463 -3.76 -2.46 -14.02
CA ASP A 463 -3.85 -1.71 -15.28
C ASP A 463 -2.87 -2.28 -16.32
N ILE A 464 -1.65 -2.56 -15.88
CA ILE A 464 -0.54 -3.13 -16.66
C ILE A 464 0.31 -4.04 -15.77
N VAL A 465 1.26 -4.73 -16.38
CA VAL A 465 2.36 -5.38 -15.67
C VAL A 465 3.70 -4.85 -16.18
N ALA A 466 4.71 -4.87 -15.32
CA ALA A 466 6.06 -4.44 -15.66
C ALA A 466 7.09 -5.42 -15.06
N PRO A 467 8.33 -5.46 -15.56
CA PRO A 467 9.39 -6.27 -14.97
C PRO A 467 9.53 -6.00 -13.49
N GLY A 468 9.59 -7.09 -12.70
CA GLY A 468 9.59 -7.00 -11.24
C GLY A 468 10.23 -8.22 -10.57
N VAL A 469 11.05 -9.00 -11.31
CA VAL A 469 11.69 -10.20 -10.78
C VAL A 469 13.21 -10.10 -10.92
N ASP A 470 13.91 -10.25 -9.80
CA ASP A 470 15.39 -10.19 -9.73
C ASP A 470 16.01 -8.91 -10.31
N ILE A 471 15.36 -7.77 -10.14
CA ILE A 471 15.84 -6.46 -10.61
C ILE A 471 16.91 -5.92 -9.64
N ILE A 472 18.08 -5.56 -10.18
CA ILE A 472 19.21 -5.03 -9.40
C ILE A 472 19.00 -3.54 -9.14
N SER A 473 19.17 -3.13 -7.88
CA SER A 473 19.09 -1.73 -7.45
C SER A 473 19.99 -1.42 -6.27
N THR A 474 20.06 -0.14 -5.92
CA THR A 474 20.77 0.35 -4.72
C THR A 474 20.28 -0.35 -3.46
N TYR A 475 21.20 -0.53 -2.53
CA TYR A 475 20.93 -1.09 -1.22
C TYR A 475 21.81 -0.41 -0.17
N ASN A 476 21.49 -0.62 1.09
CA ASN A 476 22.16 0.00 2.22
C ASN A 476 23.68 -0.14 2.20
N ASN A 477 24.38 0.82 2.80
CA ASN A 477 25.83 0.92 2.89
C ASN A 477 26.53 0.98 1.52
N GLY A 478 25.98 1.76 0.59
CA GLY A 478 26.58 1.98 -0.73
C GLY A 478 26.69 0.70 -1.56
N SER A 479 25.76 -0.23 -1.45
CA SER A 479 25.78 -1.52 -2.16
C SER A 479 24.61 -1.64 -3.14
N TYR A 480 24.62 -2.76 -3.88
CA TYR A 480 23.50 -3.14 -4.76
C TYR A 480 23.02 -4.56 -4.43
N ILE A 481 21.72 -4.77 -4.63
CA ILE A 481 21.07 -6.06 -4.42
C ILE A 481 19.97 -6.27 -5.45
N LYS A 482 19.63 -7.51 -5.76
CA LYS A 482 18.44 -7.82 -6.56
C LYS A 482 17.20 -7.88 -5.68
N SER A 483 16.06 -7.55 -6.26
CA SER A 483 14.76 -7.54 -5.58
C SER A 483 13.64 -8.02 -6.48
N THR A 484 12.56 -8.50 -5.86
CA THR A 484 11.40 -9.04 -6.58
C THR A 484 10.11 -8.53 -5.92
N GLY A 485 9.10 -8.24 -6.72
CA GLY A 485 7.77 -7.88 -6.23
C GLY A 485 7.08 -6.81 -7.05
N THR A 486 5.81 -6.58 -6.77
CA THR A 486 5.03 -5.55 -7.46
C THR A 486 5.46 -4.13 -7.10
N GLY A 487 6.10 -3.93 -5.93
CA GLY A 487 6.75 -2.67 -5.55
C GLY A 487 7.99 -2.35 -6.41
N VAL A 488 8.69 -3.38 -6.91
CA VAL A 488 9.77 -3.25 -7.90
C VAL A 488 9.20 -2.76 -9.23
N SER A 489 8.14 -3.39 -9.71
CA SER A 489 7.45 -3.03 -10.95
C SER A 489 6.86 -1.62 -10.90
N SER A 490 6.27 -1.21 -9.76
CA SER A 490 5.76 0.16 -9.59
C SER A 490 6.88 1.19 -9.57
N SER A 491 8.02 0.89 -8.95
CA SER A 491 9.18 1.78 -8.92
C SER A 491 9.78 2.00 -10.31
N LEU A 492 9.86 0.93 -11.11
CA LEU A 492 10.27 1.02 -12.52
C LEU A 492 9.28 1.89 -13.32
N THR A 493 7.99 1.65 -13.13
CA THR A 493 6.92 2.45 -13.79
C THR A 493 6.93 3.90 -13.33
N ALA A 494 7.25 4.18 -12.05
CA ALA A 494 7.39 5.55 -11.55
C ALA A 494 8.48 6.32 -12.29
N GLY A 495 9.62 5.68 -12.53
CA GLY A 495 10.68 6.26 -13.34
C GLY A 495 10.25 6.51 -14.80
N ILE A 496 9.54 5.56 -15.43
CA ILE A 496 9.01 5.76 -16.80
C ILE A 496 8.02 6.92 -16.85
N LEU A 497 7.14 7.05 -15.85
CA LEU A 497 6.22 8.18 -15.75
C LEU A 497 6.97 9.52 -15.62
N ALA A 498 8.10 9.55 -14.89
CA ALA A 498 8.93 10.74 -14.79
C ALA A 498 9.51 11.15 -16.16
N LEU A 499 9.99 10.19 -16.96
CA LEU A 499 10.46 10.46 -18.33
C LEU A 499 9.33 10.95 -19.24
N ILE A 500 8.13 10.37 -19.13
CA ILE A 500 6.95 10.81 -19.92
C ILE A 500 6.53 12.22 -19.52
N LEU A 501 6.49 12.54 -18.23
CA LEU A 501 6.14 13.87 -17.74
C LEU A 501 7.17 14.94 -18.20
N GLU A 502 8.46 14.62 -18.13
CA GLU A 502 9.52 15.47 -18.67
C GLU A 502 9.33 15.70 -20.17
N TYR A 503 9.12 14.63 -20.95
CA TYR A 503 8.90 14.72 -22.40
C TYR A 503 7.70 15.61 -22.74
N ILE A 504 6.58 15.44 -22.06
CA ILE A 504 5.39 16.28 -22.26
C ILE A 504 5.71 17.73 -21.90
N GLY A 505 6.44 17.99 -20.79
CA GLY A 505 6.82 19.32 -20.35
C GLY A 505 7.77 20.06 -21.31
N GLN A 506 8.56 19.34 -22.09
CA GLN A 506 9.48 19.90 -23.09
C GLN A 506 8.78 20.33 -24.39
N GLN A 507 7.52 19.94 -24.60
CA GLN A 507 6.81 20.32 -25.81
C GLN A 507 6.44 21.83 -25.80
N GLU A 508 6.60 22.53 -26.92
CA GLU A 508 6.27 23.98 -27.07
C GLU A 508 4.79 24.26 -26.75
N VAL A 509 3.91 23.30 -27.07
CA VAL A 509 2.47 23.38 -26.81
C VAL A 509 2.04 22.11 -26.13
N TYR A 510 2.15 22.03 -24.79
CA TYR A 510 1.58 20.91 -24.05
C TYR A 510 0.18 21.26 -23.53
N GLN A 511 -0.67 20.26 -23.51
CA GLN A 511 -2.01 20.41 -22.96
C GLN A 511 -2.03 19.88 -21.52
N ARG A 512 -2.39 20.74 -20.56
CA ARG A 512 -2.44 20.40 -19.14
C ARG A 512 -3.27 19.12 -18.85
N LYS A 513 -4.28 18.83 -19.68
CA LYS A 513 -5.07 17.59 -19.60
C LYS A 513 -4.25 16.32 -19.77
N LEU A 514 -3.08 16.37 -20.41
CA LEU A 514 -2.21 15.20 -20.62
C LEU A 514 -1.48 14.77 -19.34
N LEU A 515 -1.48 15.61 -18.32
CA LEU A 515 -0.77 15.39 -17.06
C LEU A 515 -1.65 14.73 -15.96
N PHE A 516 -2.87 14.33 -16.28
CA PHE A 516 -3.73 13.62 -15.33
C PHE A 516 -3.42 12.12 -15.32
N THR A 517 -3.48 11.50 -14.13
CA THR A 517 -3.21 10.07 -13.92
C THR A 517 -3.95 9.17 -14.92
N ASN A 518 -5.24 9.39 -15.14
CA ASN A 518 -6.05 8.56 -16.06
C ASN A 518 -5.63 8.68 -17.52
N VAL A 519 -5.11 9.85 -17.94
CA VAL A 519 -4.59 10.01 -19.30
C VAL A 519 -3.26 9.28 -19.46
N LEU A 520 -2.34 9.45 -18.51
CA LEU A 520 -1.05 8.76 -18.50
C LEU A 520 -1.22 7.23 -18.41
N LYS A 521 -2.15 6.77 -17.56
CA LYS A 521 -2.56 5.37 -17.48
C LYS A 521 -2.99 4.84 -18.85
N THR A 522 -3.81 5.60 -19.57
CA THR A 522 -4.27 5.21 -20.93
C THR A 522 -3.11 5.09 -21.91
N TYR A 523 -2.12 5.98 -21.86
CA TYR A 523 -0.94 5.87 -22.70
C TYR A 523 -0.10 4.62 -22.39
N LEU A 524 0.10 4.30 -21.11
CA LEU A 524 0.78 3.08 -20.72
C LEU A 524 0.03 1.83 -21.22
N MET A 525 -1.30 1.79 -21.06
CA MET A 525 -2.14 0.69 -21.55
C MET A 525 -2.09 0.53 -23.08
N LEU A 526 -2.05 1.64 -23.83
CA LEU A 526 -1.95 1.62 -25.29
C LEU A 526 -0.58 1.12 -25.76
N GLY A 527 0.50 1.55 -25.07
CA GLY A 527 1.87 1.16 -25.38
C GLY A 527 2.26 -0.24 -24.91
N ALA A 528 1.46 -0.85 -24.03
CA ALA A 528 1.78 -2.15 -23.46
C ALA A 528 1.84 -3.27 -24.52
N THR A 529 2.88 -4.09 -24.46
CA THR A 529 3.07 -5.26 -25.32
C THR A 529 2.12 -6.37 -24.93
N LYS A 530 1.49 -7.00 -25.92
CA LYS A 530 0.48 -8.04 -25.76
C LYS A 530 0.96 -9.35 -26.36
N ASN A 531 1.14 -10.37 -25.54
CA ASN A 531 1.44 -11.71 -26.01
C ASN A 531 0.17 -12.34 -26.60
N SER A 532 0.24 -12.83 -27.85
CA SER A 532 -0.90 -13.38 -28.60
C SER A 532 -1.51 -14.66 -28.01
N ILE A 533 -0.84 -15.27 -27.03
CA ILE A 533 -1.36 -16.46 -26.30
C ILE A 533 -2.52 -16.07 -25.38
N TYR A 534 -2.57 -14.82 -24.92
CA TYR A 534 -3.56 -14.34 -23.96
C TYR A 534 -4.57 -13.41 -24.60
N THR A 535 -5.77 -13.38 -24.04
CA THR A 535 -6.76 -12.33 -24.35
C THR A 535 -6.51 -11.12 -23.46
N PHE A 536 -6.49 -9.93 -24.04
CA PHE A 536 -6.32 -8.66 -23.33
C PHE A 536 -7.56 -7.76 -23.50
N PRO A 537 -7.92 -6.98 -22.48
CA PRO A 537 -7.35 -6.97 -21.13
C PRO A 537 -7.79 -8.21 -20.32
N ASN A 538 -7.01 -8.57 -19.26
CA ASN A 538 -7.36 -9.64 -18.33
C ASN A 538 -6.97 -9.31 -16.87
N ASP A 539 -7.54 -10.04 -15.90
CA ASP A 539 -7.39 -9.78 -14.46
C ASP A 539 -5.99 -10.07 -13.90
N SER A 540 -5.09 -10.69 -14.68
CA SER A 540 -3.72 -10.98 -14.26
C SER A 540 -2.70 -10.00 -14.82
N GLN A 541 -2.87 -9.54 -16.07
CA GLN A 541 -1.89 -8.75 -16.81
C GLN A 541 -2.44 -7.36 -17.21
N GLY A 542 -3.68 -7.06 -16.88
CA GLY A 542 -4.31 -5.83 -17.32
C GLY A 542 -4.30 -5.70 -18.85
N PHE A 543 -3.76 -4.60 -19.34
CA PHE A 543 -3.66 -4.30 -20.77
C PHE A 543 -2.35 -4.82 -21.43
N GLY A 544 -1.45 -5.45 -20.69
CA GLY A 544 -0.21 -6.04 -21.20
C GLY A 544 1.04 -5.62 -20.43
N VAL A 545 2.21 -5.94 -21.00
CA VAL A 545 3.52 -5.74 -20.40
C VAL A 545 4.08 -4.38 -20.81
N LEU A 546 4.53 -3.59 -19.84
CA LEU A 546 5.29 -2.35 -20.02
C LEU A 546 6.77 -2.73 -20.18
N ASN A 547 7.35 -2.44 -21.34
CA ASN A 547 8.77 -2.63 -21.68
C ASN A 547 9.22 -1.62 -22.75
#